data_50a9f57b4eee4ed5a140bb9f39912745
#
_entry.id   50a9f57b4eee4ed5a140bb9f39912745
#
_cell.length_a   1.000
_cell.length_b   1.000
_cell.length_c   1.000
_cell.angle_alpha   90.00
_cell.angle_beta   90.00
_cell.angle_gamma   90.00
#
_symmetry.space_group_name_H-M   'P 1'
#
loop_
_entity.id
_entity.type
_entity.pdbx_description
1 polymer ?
#
loop_
_entity_poly.entity_id
_entity_poly.type
_entity_poly.pdbx_seq_one_letter_code
_entity_poly.pdbx_strand_id
1 'polypeptide(L)'
;MGIVGRDMDANPIVLDESAGDVVVIVVEGEHDIYTAPTLRERLDEALGRGGGVVVDLTAATFVDSSILGALLDARRRAQEQSTGFVVSVGDEVEPGVQRILDITGLVPVLPVVNGREAAVAAARDGGPEAA
;
A
#
# COMPACT_ATOMS: atom_id res chain seq x y z
N MET A 1 15.70 7.65 -24.10
CA MET A 1 15.62 7.49 -23.70
C MET A 1 15.00 7.20 -22.58
N GLY A 2 14.41 6.55 -22.29
CA GLY A 2 13.63 6.22 -21.18
C GLY A 2 14.07 6.68 -19.87
N ILE A 3 15.19 7.08 -19.84
CA ILE A 3 15.73 7.59 -18.69
C ILE A 3 15.01 8.75 -18.17
N VAL A 4 14.41 9.47 -19.06
CA VAL A 4 13.71 10.65 -18.68
C VAL A 4 12.60 10.34 -17.71
N GLY A 5 11.83 9.31 -17.98
CA GLY A 5 10.78 8.94 -17.07
C GLY A 5 11.31 8.57 -15.72
N ARG A 6 12.44 7.92 -15.73
CA ARG A 6 13.00 7.52 -14.53
C ARG A 6 13.47 8.63 -13.69
N ASP A 7 14.02 9.65 -14.27
CA ASP A 7 14.47 10.77 -13.52
C ASP A 7 13.35 11.47 -12.81
N MET A 8 12.15 11.35 -13.33
CA MET A 8 11.02 11.99 -12.72
C MET A 8 10.34 11.12 -11.70
N ASP A 9 10.86 9.92 -11.50
CA ASP A 9 10.30 9.00 -10.57
C ASP A 9 10.99 9.02 -9.25
N ALA A 10 11.16 10.22 -8.67
CA ALA A 10 11.68 10.31 -7.32
C ALA A 10 10.72 9.67 -6.33
N ASN A 11 9.47 9.47 -6.73
CA ASN A 11 8.44 8.92 -5.86
C ASN A 11 7.77 7.75 -6.56
N PRO A 12 8.47 6.63 -6.72
CA PRO A 12 7.91 5.51 -7.48
C PRO A 12 6.83 4.74 -6.74
N ILE A 13 5.91 4.18 -7.50
CA ILE A 13 4.91 3.24 -7.02
C ILE A 13 5.05 2.01 -7.91
N VAL A 14 5.62 0.95 -7.38
CA VAL A 14 6.04 -0.19 -8.19
C VAL A 14 5.49 -1.49 -7.63
N LEU A 15 5.08 -2.39 -8.52
CA LEU A 15 4.67 -3.72 -8.10
C LEU A 15 5.89 -4.61 -7.94
N ASP A 16 5.94 -5.31 -6.83
CA ASP A 16 6.98 -6.29 -6.56
C ASP A 16 6.29 -7.65 -6.44
N GLU A 17 6.58 -8.53 -7.37
CA GLU A 17 5.94 -9.83 -7.43
C GLU A 17 6.80 -10.96 -6.91
N SER A 18 7.90 -10.62 -6.24
CA SER A 18 8.86 -11.64 -5.79
C SER A 18 8.31 -12.52 -4.68
N ALA A 19 7.22 -12.11 -4.04
CA ALA A 19 6.60 -12.91 -2.98
C ALA A 19 5.62 -13.96 -3.50
N GLY A 20 5.58 -14.17 -4.80
CA GLY A 20 4.77 -15.23 -5.38
C GLY A 20 3.30 -14.84 -5.50
N ASP A 21 2.46 -15.46 -4.70
CA ASP A 21 1.03 -15.21 -4.76
C ASP A 21 0.59 -13.91 -4.09
N VAL A 22 1.49 -13.21 -3.42
CA VAL A 22 1.20 -11.92 -2.81
C VAL A 22 1.94 -10.84 -3.60
N VAL A 23 1.22 -9.80 -4.01
CA VAL A 23 1.84 -8.68 -4.70
C VAL A 23 2.10 -7.57 -3.70
N VAL A 24 3.32 -7.05 -3.70
CA VAL A 24 3.67 -5.93 -2.84
C VAL A 24 3.73 -4.68 -3.71
N ILE A 25 2.98 -3.66 -3.33
CA ILE A 25 3.04 -2.37 -4.00
C ILE A 25 3.96 -1.50 -3.16
N VAL A 26 5.14 -1.21 -3.69
CA VAL A 26 6.15 -0.43 -2.99
C VAL A 26 5.92 1.04 -3.29
N VAL A 27 5.66 1.83 -2.25
CA VAL A 27 5.36 3.25 -2.38
C VAL A 27 6.49 4.03 -1.71
N GLU A 28 7.25 4.77 -2.50
CA GLU A 28 8.40 5.50 -1.99
C GLU A 28 8.22 7.00 -2.20
N GLY A 29 8.62 7.79 -1.23
CA GLY A 29 8.62 9.24 -1.36
C GLY A 29 7.30 9.87 -0.98
N GLU A 30 6.99 11.00 -1.64
CA GLU A 30 5.82 11.81 -1.33
C GLU A 30 4.69 11.52 -2.31
N HIS A 31 3.50 11.36 -1.76
CA HIS A 31 2.34 11.04 -2.60
C HIS A 31 1.13 11.84 -2.19
N ASP A 32 0.40 12.31 -3.19
CA ASP A 32 -0.73 13.20 -2.98
C ASP A 32 -1.78 12.97 -4.07
N ILE A 33 -2.66 13.94 -4.24
CA ILE A 33 -3.75 13.83 -5.21
C ILE A 33 -3.25 13.61 -6.62
N TYR A 34 -2.03 14.07 -6.93
CA TYR A 34 -1.49 13.93 -8.28
C TYR A 34 -0.98 12.52 -8.55
N THR A 35 -0.57 11.80 -7.51
CA THR A 35 -0.07 10.45 -7.68
C THR A 35 -1.10 9.39 -7.27
N ALA A 36 -2.20 9.79 -6.66
CA ALA A 36 -3.24 8.86 -6.28
C ALA A 36 -3.78 8.03 -7.44
N PRO A 37 -3.96 8.60 -8.66
CA PRO A 37 -4.41 7.77 -9.78
C PRO A 37 -3.46 6.64 -10.11
N THR A 38 -2.15 6.89 -10.03
CA THR A 38 -1.18 5.84 -10.28
C THR A 38 -1.29 4.73 -9.24
N LEU A 39 -1.45 5.12 -7.97
CA LEU A 39 -1.62 4.13 -6.93
C LEU A 39 -2.88 3.30 -7.17
N ARG A 40 -3.98 3.95 -7.58
CA ARG A 40 -5.21 3.22 -7.86
C ARG A 40 -5.04 2.23 -9.00
N GLU A 41 -4.27 2.59 -10.03
CA GLU A 41 -3.97 1.66 -11.11
C GLU A 41 -3.20 0.45 -10.63
N ARG A 42 -2.21 0.68 -9.79
CA ARG A 42 -1.42 -0.43 -9.27
C ARG A 42 -2.25 -1.32 -8.35
N LEU A 43 -3.13 -0.70 -7.57
CA LEU A 43 -4.04 -1.47 -6.72
C LEU A 43 -4.99 -2.32 -7.55
N ASP A 44 -5.53 -1.76 -8.64
CA ASP A 44 -6.41 -2.52 -9.53
C ASP A 44 -5.69 -3.73 -10.10
N GLU A 45 -4.47 -3.52 -10.55
CA GLU A 45 -3.65 -4.59 -11.08
C GLU A 45 -3.43 -5.69 -10.05
N ALA A 46 -3.02 -5.28 -8.85
CA ALA A 46 -2.70 -6.24 -7.81
C ALA A 46 -3.94 -7.03 -7.37
N LEU A 47 -5.05 -6.34 -7.19
CA LEU A 47 -6.29 -6.99 -6.79
C LEU A 47 -6.79 -7.95 -7.85
N GLY A 48 -6.54 -7.62 -9.12
CA GLY A 48 -6.97 -8.47 -10.21
C GLY A 48 -6.26 -9.81 -10.25
N ARG A 49 -5.15 -9.95 -9.54
CA ARG A 49 -4.42 -11.22 -9.52
C ARG A 49 -5.01 -12.22 -8.56
N GLY A 50 -5.81 -11.75 -7.61
CA GLY A 50 -6.56 -12.65 -6.74
C GLY A 50 -5.83 -13.19 -5.53
N GLY A 51 -4.53 -12.94 -5.42
CA GLY A 51 -3.78 -13.32 -4.22
C GLY A 51 -3.79 -12.18 -3.23
N GLY A 52 -2.96 -12.23 -2.22
CA GLY A 52 -2.88 -11.15 -1.23
C GLY A 52 -2.22 -9.91 -1.81
N VAL A 53 -2.52 -8.76 -1.21
CA VAL A 53 -1.94 -7.49 -1.61
C VAL A 53 -1.37 -6.80 -0.38
N VAL A 54 -0.13 -6.35 -0.50
CA VAL A 54 0.53 -5.54 0.54
C VAL A 54 0.88 -4.19 -0.08
N VAL A 55 0.52 -3.12 0.62
CA VAL A 55 1.00 -1.78 0.24
C VAL A 55 2.08 -1.41 1.24
N ASP A 56 3.31 -1.30 0.75
CA ASP A 56 4.45 -1.04 1.61
C ASP A 56 4.78 0.44 1.64
N LEU A 57 4.53 1.06 2.77
CA LEU A 57 4.77 2.48 2.99
C LEU A 57 6.06 2.74 3.76
N THR A 58 6.91 1.73 3.90
CA THR A 58 8.14 1.89 4.68
C THR A 58 9.00 3.04 4.19
N ALA A 59 9.10 3.20 2.88
CA ALA A 59 9.92 4.27 2.29
C ALA A 59 9.11 5.49 1.88
N ALA A 60 7.83 5.54 2.23
CA ALA A 60 7.01 6.72 1.96
C ALA A 60 7.33 7.78 3.01
N THR A 61 7.46 9.02 2.58
CA THR A 61 7.78 10.11 3.48
C THR A 61 6.58 11.02 3.71
N PHE A 62 5.60 10.96 2.84
CA PHE A 62 4.39 11.76 2.99
C PHE A 62 3.25 11.12 2.19
N VAL A 63 2.07 11.05 2.78
CA VAL A 63 0.85 10.69 2.07
C VAL A 63 -0.26 11.61 2.55
N ASP A 64 -1.21 11.91 1.67
CA ASP A 64 -2.33 12.74 2.05
C ASP A 64 -3.64 11.93 2.04
N SER A 65 -4.75 12.61 2.23
CA SER A 65 -6.04 11.92 2.35
C SER A 65 -6.48 11.24 1.05
N SER A 66 -6.00 11.71 -0.10
CA SER A 66 -6.37 11.05 -1.35
C SER A 66 -5.70 9.69 -1.45
N ILE A 67 -4.50 9.55 -0.89
CA ILE A 67 -3.84 8.25 -0.84
C ILE A 67 -4.59 7.32 0.11
N LEU A 68 -4.99 7.84 1.28
CA LEU A 68 -5.77 7.04 2.21
C LEU A 68 -7.09 6.58 1.59
N GLY A 69 -7.73 7.47 0.83
CA GLY A 69 -8.96 7.09 0.13
C GLY A 69 -8.75 5.92 -0.80
N ALA A 70 -7.63 5.93 -1.54
CA ALA A 70 -7.31 4.83 -2.43
C ALA A 70 -7.10 3.53 -1.66
N LEU A 71 -6.43 3.62 -0.51
CA LEU A 71 -6.17 2.42 0.30
C LEU A 71 -7.46 1.86 0.88
N LEU A 72 -8.35 2.73 1.34
CA LEU A 72 -9.61 2.28 1.91
C LEU A 72 -10.51 1.63 0.85
N ASP A 73 -10.54 2.21 -0.34
CA ASP A 73 -11.30 1.62 -1.45
C ASP A 73 -10.74 0.24 -1.79
N ALA A 74 -9.42 0.13 -1.83
CA ALA A 74 -8.78 -1.15 -2.14
C ALA A 74 -9.09 -2.19 -1.08
N ARG A 75 -9.07 -1.78 0.19
CA ARG A 75 -9.38 -2.71 1.26
C ARG A 75 -10.82 -3.21 1.15
N ARG A 76 -11.73 -2.33 0.85
CA ARG A 76 -13.12 -2.74 0.70
C ARG A 76 -13.26 -3.74 -0.45
N ARG A 77 -12.61 -3.47 -1.57
CA ARG A 77 -12.65 -4.39 -2.70
C ARG A 77 -12.02 -5.73 -2.38
N ALA A 78 -10.92 -5.71 -1.62
CA ALA A 78 -10.27 -6.93 -1.21
C ALA A 78 -11.20 -7.77 -0.34
N GLN A 79 -11.92 -7.12 0.56
CA GLN A 79 -12.88 -7.83 1.40
C GLN A 79 -13.98 -8.46 0.56
N GLU A 80 -14.45 -7.77 -0.45
CA GLU A 80 -15.49 -8.30 -1.33
C GLU A 80 -14.98 -9.50 -2.12
N GLN A 81 -13.70 -9.53 -2.42
CA GLN A 81 -13.08 -10.61 -3.17
C GLN A 81 -12.53 -11.72 -2.27
N SER A 82 -12.62 -11.54 -0.96
CA SER A 82 -12.02 -12.44 0.02
C SER A 82 -10.51 -12.56 -0.17
N THR A 83 -9.88 -11.43 -0.48
CA THR A 83 -8.45 -11.33 -0.71
C THR A 83 -7.81 -10.59 0.46
N GLY A 84 -6.65 -11.05 0.91
CA GLY A 84 -5.94 -10.36 1.99
C GLY A 84 -5.40 -9.01 1.52
N PHE A 85 -5.50 -8.00 2.37
CA PHE A 85 -4.99 -6.66 2.08
C PHE A 85 -4.36 -6.12 3.35
N VAL A 86 -3.09 -5.74 3.27
CA VAL A 86 -2.33 -5.28 4.42
C VAL A 86 -1.46 -4.11 4.01
N VAL A 87 -1.31 -3.15 4.92
CA VAL A 87 -0.38 -2.02 4.74
C VAL A 87 0.82 -2.30 5.64
N SER A 88 2.03 -2.23 5.09
CA SER A 88 3.22 -2.43 5.90
C SER A 88 3.94 -1.10 6.12
N VAL A 89 4.51 -0.96 7.31
CA VAL A 89 5.28 0.22 7.69
C VAL A 89 6.57 -0.26 8.33
N GLY A 90 7.55 0.65 8.45
CA GLY A 90 8.81 0.32 9.12
C GLY A 90 8.72 0.58 10.61
N ASP A 91 9.84 0.37 11.29
CA ASP A 91 9.92 0.62 12.72
C ASP A 91 9.70 2.07 13.07
N GLU A 92 10.16 2.96 12.20
CA GLU A 92 9.97 4.38 12.40
C GLU A 92 9.14 4.91 11.26
N VAL A 93 7.89 5.21 11.54
CA VAL A 93 6.99 5.75 10.53
C VAL A 93 7.28 7.24 10.38
N GLU A 94 7.45 7.70 9.14
CA GLU A 94 7.71 9.11 8.90
C GLU A 94 6.57 9.95 9.44
N PRO A 95 6.88 11.10 10.03
CA PRO A 95 5.81 11.96 10.58
C PRO A 95 4.74 12.34 9.58
N GLY A 96 5.13 12.52 8.30
CA GLY A 96 4.15 12.87 7.27
C GLY A 96 3.18 11.75 6.97
N VAL A 97 3.54 10.51 7.26
CA VAL A 97 2.66 9.36 7.10
C VAL A 97 1.88 9.14 8.39
N GLN A 98 2.57 9.17 9.52
CA GLN A 98 1.94 8.90 10.80
C GLN A 98 0.85 9.92 11.13
N ARG A 99 1.11 11.19 10.84
CA ARG A 99 0.14 12.22 11.11
C ARG A 99 -1.19 11.97 10.43
N ILE A 100 -1.14 11.58 9.16
CA ILE A 100 -2.37 11.34 8.41
C ILE A 100 -3.12 10.14 8.97
N LEU A 101 -2.41 9.09 9.31
CA LEU A 101 -3.05 7.91 9.88
C LEU A 101 -3.72 8.25 11.22
N ASP A 102 -3.05 9.06 12.03
CA ASP A 102 -3.58 9.43 13.34
C ASP A 102 -4.75 10.40 13.26
N ILE A 103 -4.61 11.44 12.44
CA ILE A 103 -5.63 12.48 12.35
C ILE A 103 -6.93 11.95 11.80
N THR A 104 -6.84 11.10 10.81
CA THR A 104 -8.04 10.59 10.16
C THR A 104 -8.73 9.50 10.98
N GLY A 105 -8.03 8.97 11.98
CA GLY A 105 -8.58 7.88 12.76
C GLY A 105 -8.73 6.60 11.98
N LEU A 106 -8.03 6.49 10.85
CA LEU A 106 -8.18 5.36 9.96
C LEU A 106 -7.28 4.18 10.30
N VAL A 107 -6.32 4.39 11.21
CA VAL A 107 -5.43 3.30 11.59
C VAL A 107 -6.21 2.06 12.06
N PRO A 108 -7.25 2.20 12.87
CA PRO A 108 -7.99 1.01 13.29
C PRO A 108 -8.75 0.33 12.15
N VAL A 109 -8.96 1.06 11.04
CA VAL A 109 -9.71 0.53 9.90
C VAL A 109 -8.78 -0.15 8.90
N LEU A 110 -7.54 0.35 8.78
CA LEU A 110 -6.58 -0.24 7.87
C LEU A 110 -5.74 -1.27 8.62
N PRO A 111 -5.57 -2.46 8.06
CA PRO A 111 -4.73 -3.47 8.72
C PRO A 111 -3.26 -3.13 8.48
N VAL A 112 -2.65 -2.49 9.46
CA VAL A 112 -1.27 -2.04 9.38
C VAL A 112 -0.37 -3.00 10.14
N VAL A 113 0.68 -3.47 9.48
CA VAL A 113 1.61 -4.45 10.05
C VAL A 113 3.02 -3.90 9.91
N ASN A 114 3.83 -4.07 10.94
CA ASN A 114 5.22 -3.66 10.90
C ASN A 114 6.06 -4.71 10.18
N GLY A 115 6.73 -4.29 9.12
CA GLY A 115 7.62 -5.15 8.38
C GLY A 115 6.96 -5.81 7.18
N ARG A 116 7.70 -5.81 6.05
CA ARG A 116 7.16 -6.36 4.82
C ARG A 116 6.93 -7.87 4.91
N GLU A 117 7.85 -8.60 5.53
CA GLU A 117 7.71 -10.04 5.61
C GLU A 117 6.48 -10.45 6.40
N ALA A 118 6.26 -9.78 7.54
CA ALA A 118 5.08 -10.07 8.34
C ALA A 118 3.81 -9.67 7.60
N ALA A 119 3.87 -8.58 6.84
CA ALA A 119 2.72 -8.13 6.07
C ALA A 119 2.38 -9.12 4.96
N VAL A 120 3.40 -9.65 4.29
CA VAL A 120 3.18 -10.64 3.23
C VAL A 120 2.54 -11.90 3.81
N ALA A 121 3.04 -12.35 4.96
CA ALA A 121 2.46 -13.54 5.60
C ALA A 121 1.01 -13.28 5.98
N ALA A 122 0.71 -12.11 6.53
CA ALA A 122 -0.65 -11.77 6.92
C ALA A 122 -1.57 -11.67 5.70
N ALA A 123 -1.09 -11.10 4.62
CA ALA A 123 -1.90 -10.99 3.41
C ALA A 123 -2.18 -12.35 2.78
N ARG A 124 -1.19 -13.24 2.86
CA ARG A 124 -1.36 -14.58 2.32
C ARG A 124 -2.45 -15.33 3.07
N ASP A 125 -2.57 -15.05 4.37
CA ASP A 125 -3.55 -15.70 5.21
C ASP A 125 -4.90 -14.98 5.23
N GLY A 126 -5.11 -14.02 4.34
CA GLY A 126 -6.38 -13.32 4.26
C GLY A 126 -6.43 -12.02 5.03
N GLY A 127 -5.30 -11.60 5.59
CA GLY A 127 -5.21 -10.36 6.33
C GLY A 127 -5.46 -10.54 7.81
N PRO A 128 -4.97 -9.58 8.63
CA PRO A 128 -5.09 -9.72 10.08
C PRO A 128 -6.52 -9.83 10.59
N GLU A 129 -7.45 -9.23 9.87
CA GLU A 129 -8.83 -9.22 10.31
C GLU A 129 -9.59 -10.48 9.97
N ALA A 130 -9.01 -11.34 9.17
CA ALA A 130 -9.64 -12.59 8.83
C ALA A 130 -9.67 -13.51 10.01
N ALA A 131 -8.86 -13.22 11.00
CA ALA A 131 -8.79 -14.09 12.17
C ALA A 131 -9.95 -13.86 13.13
#